data_6a8f4fdbb35c64eb1ad286f1fae28a57
#
_entry.id   6a8f4fdbb35c64eb1ad286f1fae28a57
#
_cell.length_a   1.000
_cell.length_b   1.000
_cell.length_c   1.000
_cell.angle_alpha   90.00
_cell.angle_beta   90.00
_cell.angle_gamma   90.00
#
_symmetry.space_group_name_H-M   'P 1'
#
loop_
_entity.id
_entity.type
_entity.pdbx_description
1 polymer ?
#
loop_
_entity_poly.entity_id
_entity_poly.type
_entity_poly.pdbx_seq_one_letter_code
_entity_poly.pdbx_strand_id
1 'polypeptide(L)'
;MLAISYMRDEIAPRLQEIFHAEQSAAPITQKEGTEATPLVKEKPAPQQVESPSTPRTAKTATSIKPIAMPELPQMQSAKENYITTHSCGEVRNYTVCYSSIHHSPLWVAAPMHRSYEGDTKRKDNYTFDPTLPVNVQTRLNSSYGEYTRGHMLGSAERNASRELNDQTFYVTNIAPQLREGFNQMGGAWNNLESFVDKQVCADTLYLVTGAIYEPYTDSNGELIPARTTINKNDEQEVGVPTAYYKVMLRTRSGKTGRSIAECTSEELKCAAFIVGHRSAKGRKPSAEDMLSVRELELLTGIDFFATVPHAPETEADPKDWGL
;
A
#
# COMPACT_ATOMS: atom_id res chain seq x y z
N MET A 1 11.92 6.57 -21.80
CA MET A 1 11.91 8.04 -22.03
C MET A 1 10.65 8.54 -22.74
N LEU A 2 10.20 7.93 -23.85
CA LEU A 2 9.01 8.43 -24.58
C LEU A 2 7.71 8.39 -23.75
N ALA A 3 7.40 7.35 -22.98
CA ALA A 3 6.17 7.26 -22.18
C ALA A 3 6.19 8.22 -20.98
N ILE A 4 7.35 8.37 -20.32
CA ILE A 4 7.53 9.34 -19.22
C ILE A 4 7.53 10.77 -19.79
N SER A 5 8.10 10.99 -20.97
CA SER A 5 8.02 12.25 -21.69
C SER A 5 6.59 12.56 -22.11
N TYR A 6 5.82 11.60 -22.64
CA TYR A 6 4.40 11.77 -22.99
C TYR A 6 3.56 12.11 -21.78
N MET A 7 3.79 11.45 -20.63
CA MET A 7 3.13 11.80 -19.36
C MET A 7 3.50 13.21 -18.88
N ARG A 8 4.77 13.61 -18.98
CA ARG A 8 5.21 14.95 -18.59
C ARG A 8 4.74 16.05 -19.55
N ASP A 9 4.77 15.78 -20.84
CA ASP A 9 4.58 16.83 -21.85
C ASP A 9 3.12 17.00 -22.27
N GLU A 10 2.28 15.96 -22.21
CA GLU A 10 0.88 16.02 -22.63
C GLU A 10 -0.14 15.88 -21.49
N ILE A 11 0.16 15.09 -20.46
CA ILE A 11 -0.78 14.85 -19.36
C ILE A 11 -0.59 15.87 -18.23
N ALA A 12 0.62 16.27 -17.90
CA ALA A 12 0.89 17.24 -16.84
C ALA A 12 0.21 18.61 -17.05
N PRO A 13 0.16 19.20 -18.26
CA PRO A 13 -0.58 20.46 -18.48
C PRO A 13 -2.08 20.32 -18.26
N ARG A 14 -2.70 19.20 -18.72
CA ARG A 14 -4.13 18.93 -18.50
C ARG A 14 -4.47 18.73 -17.02
N LEU A 15 -3.56 18.14 -16.26
CA LEU A 15 -3.72 17.95 -14.83
C LEU A 15 -3.59 19.25 -14.04
N GLN A 16 -2.75 20.20 -14.49
CA GLN A 16 -2.69 21.53 -13.92
C GLN A 16 -4.01 22.31 -14.12
N GLU A 17 -4.67 22.16 -15.27
CA GLU A 17 -5.97 22.78 -15.53
C GLU A 17 -7.07 22.22 -14.61
N ILE A 18 -7.09 20.90 -14.37
CA ILE A 18 -8.02 20.24 -13.44
C ILE A 18 -7.75 20.70 -12.00
N PHE A 19 -6.50 20.79 -11.60
CA PHE A 19 -6.08 21.23 -10.26
C PHE A 19 -6.46 22.69 -9.99
N HIS A 20 -6.33 23.57 -10.98
CA HIS A 20 -6.78 24.95 -10.88
C HIS A 20 -8.31 25.08 -10.85
N ALA A 21 -9.03 24.20 -11.54
CA ALA A 21 -10.49 24.16 -11.51
C ALA A 21 -11.05 23.70 -10.15
N GLU A 22 -10.41 22.73 -9.50
CA GLU A 22 -10.79 22.26 -8.16
C GLU A 22 -10.49 23.29 -7.06
N GLN A 23 -9.40 24.05 -7.16
CA GLN A 23 -9.09 25.12 -6.20
C GLN A 23 -10.01 26.36 -6.35
N SER A 24 -10.67 26.54 -7.49
CA SER A 24 -11.59 27.64 -7.73
C SER A 24 -13.05 27.35 -7.37
N ALA A 25 -13.40 26.13 -6.99
CA ALA A 25 -14.72 25.75 -6.53
C ALA A 25 -14.94 26.18 -5.07
N ALA A 26 -15.80 27.17 -4.85
CA ALA A 26 -16.16 27.66 -3.53
C ALA A 26 -16.89 26.57 -2.69
N PRO A 27 -16.70 26.53 -1.36
CA PRO A 27 -17.34 25.53 -0.51
C PRO A 27 -18.86 25.71 -0.49
N ILE A 28 -19.58 24.62 -0.70
CA ILE A 28 -21.04 24.55 -0.57
C ILE A 28 -21.39 24.62 0.92
N THR A 29 -21.97 25.74 1.34
CA THR A 29 -22.55 25.94 2.67
C THR A 29 -23.80 25.07 2.84
N GLN A 30 -23.76 24.10 3.74
CA GLN A 30 -24.97 23.42 4.25
C GLN A 30 -25.68 24.33 5.24
N LYS A 31 -26.97 24.56 5.00
CA LYS A 31 -27.87 25.26 5.91
C LYS A 31 -28.27 24.36 7.07
N GLU A 32 -28.05 24.83 8.29
CA GLU A 32 -28.60 24.28 9.53
C GLU A 32 -30.12 24.39 9.57
N GLY A 33 -30.77 23.30 9.96
CA GLY A 33 -32.16 23.26 10.40
C GLY A 33 -32.23 23.00 11.90
N THR A 34 -32.69 23.97 12.61
CA THR A 34 -33.00 24.01 14.08
C THR A 34 -34.17 23.13 14.42
N GLU A 35 -34.10 22.37 15.52
CA GLU A 35 -35.23 22.21 16.45
C GLU A 35 -34.78 21.80 17.87
N ALA A 36 -35.57 22.23 18.86
CA ALA A 36 -35.21 22.51 20.24
C ALA A 36 -35.58 21.42 21.25
N THR A 37 -34.79 21.33 22.31
CA THR A 37 -34.96 21.16 23.79
C THR A 37 -36.18 20.38 24.35
N PRO A 38 -36.10 19.71 25.56
CA PRO A 38 -35.84 20.41 26.81
C PRO A 38 -35.04 19.71 27.93
N LEU A 39 -34.61 20.55 28.85
CA LEU A 39 -33.96 20.42 30.15
C LEU A 39 -34.51 19.36 31.11
N VAL A 40 -33.60 18.73 31.88
CA VAL A 40 -33.84 18.35 33.28
C VAL A 40 -32.64 18.76 34.14
N LYS A 41 -32.94 19.45 35.24
CA LYS A 41 -32.02 19.91 36.29
C LYS A 41 -31.84 18.81 37.33
N GLU A 42 -30.64 18.66 37.87
CA GLU A 42 -30.49 18.34 39.29
C GLU A 42 -29.18 18.85 39.90
N LYS A 43 -29.23 19.07 41.22
CA LYS A 43 -28.46 19.99 42.04
C LYS A 43 -27.36 19.26 42.88
N PRO A 44 -26.50 19.99 43.62
CA PRO A 44 -25.13 19.61 43.94
C PRO A 44 -24.88 19.23 45.39
N ALA A 45 -23.71 18.67 45.72
CA ALA A 45 -22.93 18.90 46.95
C ALA A 45 -21.85 17.82 47.15
N PRO A 46 -20.88 17.98 48.09
CA PRO A 46 -20.22 19.17 48.61
C PRO A 46 -18.68 19.19 48.47
N GLN A 47 -18.09 20.36 48.71
CA GLN A 47 -16.68 20.71 48.70
C GLN A 47 -15.85 20.04 49.81
N GLN A 48 -14.58 19.73 49.51
CA GLN A 48 -13.51 19.64 50.49
C GLN A 48 -12.31 20.50 50.09
N VAL A 49 -11.70 21.08 51.13
CA VAL A 49 -10.83 22.24 51.18
C VAL A 49 -9.41 21.92 50.72
N GLU A 50 -8.82 22.85 49.98
CA GLU A 50 -7.45 22.85 49.45
C GLU A 50 -6.42 23.27 50.52
N SER A 51 -5.16 22.86 50.26
CA SER A 51 -3.95 23.57 50.70
C SER A 51 -2.97 23.69 49.52
N PRO A 52 -2.23 24.81 49.40
CA PRO A 52 -1.64 25.24 48.16
C PRO A 52 -0.22 24.69 47.93
N SER A 53 0.00 24.15 46.72
CA SER A 53 1.34 23.89 46.20
C SER A 53 1.56 24.63 44.87
N THR A 54 2.65 25.33 44.82
CA THR A 54 3.22 26.19 43.76
C THR A 54 3.12 25.60 42.34
N PRO A 55 2.81 26.37 41.30
CA PRO A 55 2.70 25.85 39.94
C PRO A 55 4.07 25.72 39.30
N ARG A 56 4.54 24.49 39.06
CA ARG A 56 5.53 24.16 38.05
C ARG A 56 4.84 24.17 36.70
N THR A 57 5.18 25.13 35.85
CA THR A 57 4.77 25.19 34.45
C THR A 57 5.13 23.89 33.73
N ALA A 58 4.18 22.98 33.64
CA ALA A 58 4.26 21.84 32.74
C ALA A 58 3.97 22.37 31.33
N LYS A 59 4.98 22.31 30.44
CA LYS A 59 4.76 22.43 29.01
C LYS A 59 3.72 21.38 28.61
N THR A 60 2.61 21.82 28.11
CA THR A 60 1.56 20.95 27.58
C THR A 60 2.15 20.20 26.39
N ALA A 61 2.58 18.97 26.62
CA ALA A 61 2.92 18.06 25.53
C ALA A 61 1.60 17.78 24.79
N THR A 62 1.46 18.36 23.61
CA THR A 62 0.37 18.02 22.70
C THR A 62 0.53 16.52 22.40
N SER A 63 -0.39 15.71 22.90
CA SER A 63 -0.40 14.27 22.66
C SER A 63 -0.68 14.03 21.18
N ILE A 64 0.38 13.85 20.41
CA ILE A 64 0.28 13.48 18.98
C ILE A 64 -0.27 12.05 18.95
N LYS A 65 -1.47 11.89 18.40
CA LYS A 65 -2.07 10.57 18.21
C LYS A 65 -1.26 9.83 17.14
N PRO A 66 -0.87 8.56 17.37
CA PRO A 66 -0.25 7.74 16.34
C PRO A 66 -1.16 7.65 15.10
N ILE A 67 -0.58 7.76 13.91
CA ILE A 67 -1.30 7.48 12.66
C ILE A 67 -1.51 5.96 12.60
N ALA A 68 -2.78 5.53 12.61
CA ALA A 68 -3.11 4.12 12.45
C ALA A 68 -3.06 3.75 10.96
N MET A 69 -2.33 2.67 10.64
CA MET A 69 -2.19 2.14 9.28
C MET A 69 -1.78 3.21 8.23
N PRO A 70 -0.60 3.82 8.38
CA PRO A 70 -0.13 4.83 7.42
C PRO A 70 -0.03 4.33 5.98
N GLU A 71 0.17 3.02 5.81
CA GLU A 71 0.25 2.37 4.51
C GLU A 71 -1.11 2.13 3.84
N LEU A 72 -2.22 2.30 4.55
CA LEU A 72 -3.54 1.95 4.01
C LEU A 72 -3.97 2.93 2.91
N PRO A 73 -4.11 2.47 1.64
CA PRO A 73 -4.56 3.32 0.56
C PRO A 73 -6.06 3.65 0.69
N GLN A 74 -6.45 4.79 0.12
CA GLN A 74 -7.85 5.13 -0.09
C GLN A 74 -8.19 5.04 -1.58
N MET A 75 -9.36 4.53 -1.91
CA MET A 75 -9.85 4.41 -3.27
C MET A 75 -11.38 4.48 -3.29
N GLN A 76 -11.95 4.75 -4.46
CA GLN A 76 -13.39 4.68 -4.61
C GLN A 76 -13.90 3.28 -4.26
N SER A 77 -14.93 3.25 -3.43
CA SER A 77 -15.57 1.98 -3.06
C SER A 77 -16.28 1.37 -4.26
N ALA A 78 -15.96 0.12 -4.55
CA ALA A 78 -16.68 -0.70 -5.51
C ALA A 78 -17.14 -1.99 -4.81
N LYS A 79 -18.37 -2.43 -5.11
CA LYS A 79 -18.96 -3.63 -4.48
C LYS A 79 -18.21 -4.92 -4.82
N GLU A 80 -17.41 -4.90 -5.87
CA GLU A 80 -16.57 -6.00 -6.34
C GLU A 80 -15.22 -6.06 -5.62
N ASN A 81 -14.88 -5.03 -4.83
CA ASN A 81 -13.62 -4.92 -4.11
C ASN A 81 -13.82 -5.23 -2.62
N TYR A 82 -13.08 -6.18 -2.13
CA TYR A 82 -13.11 -6.64 -0.74
C TYR A 82 -11.85 -6.20 -0.03
N ILE A 83 -12.00 -5.33 0.98
CA ILE A 83 -10.87 -4.86 1.79
C ILE A 83 -10.95 -5.55 3.14
N THR A 84 -9.86 -6.22 3.53
CA THR A 84 -9.74 -6.90 4.82
C THR A 84 -8.34 -6.77 5.40
N THR A 85 -8.26 -6.72 6.74
CA THR A 85 -7.00 -6.64 7.49
C THR A 85 -6.76 -7.94 8.23
N HIS A 86 -5.59 -8.52 8.05
CA HIS A 86 -5.13 -9.69 8.77
C HIS A 86 -4.23 -9.30 9.94
N SER A 87 -4.40 -9.96 11.07
CA SER A 87 -3.63 -9.75 12.29
C SER A 87 -3.35 -11.08 12.98
N CYS A 88 -2.31 -11.10 13.81
CA CYS A 88 -1.99 -12.18 14.72
C CYS A 88 -2.02 -11.59 16.13
N GLY A 89 -3.13 -11.79 16.84
CA GLY A 89 -3.42 -11.05 18.06
C GLY A 89 -3.49 -9.55 17.79
N GLU A 90 -2.69 -8.76 18.50
CA GLU A 90 -2.60 -7.30 18.31
C GLU A 90 -1.63 -6.90 17.21
N VAL A 91 -0.86 -7.85 16.68
CA VAL A 91 0.14 -7.58 15.62
C VAL A 91 -0.54 -7.57 14.26
N ARG A 92 -0.60 -6.38 13.62
CA ARG A 92 -1.09 -6.24 12.25
C ARG A 92 -0.14 -6.92 11.28
N ASN A 93 -0.66 -7.79 10.41
CA ASN A 93 0.11 -8.46 9.37
C ASN A 93 0.08 -7.65 8.08
N TYR A 94 -1.09 -7.56 7.44
CA TYR A 94 -1.30 -6.77 6.23
C TYR A 94 -2.78 -6.48 6.02
N THR A 95 -3.07 -5.52 5.15
CA THR A 95 -4.41 -5.27 4.61
C THR A 95 -4.38 -5.54 3.12
N VAL A 96 -5.40 -6.20 2.59
CA VAL A 96 -5.55 -6.51 1.17
C VAL A 96 -6.82 -5.89 0.62
N CYS A 97 -6.76 -5.39 -0.62
CA CYS A 97 -7.91 -5.14 -1.47
C CYS A 97 -7.95 -6.22 -2.56
N TYR A 98 -8.93 -7.09 -2.51
CA TYR A 98 -9.14 -8.19 -3.45
C TYR A 98 -10.30 -7.87 -4.39
N SER A 99 -10.10 -8.06 -5.68
CA SER A 99 -11.13 -7.89 -6.70
C SER A 99 -11.79 -9.22 -7.08
N SER A 100 -13.09 -9.30 -6.92
CA SER A 100 -13.85 -10.46 -7.39
C SER A 100 -14.04 -10.50 -8.93
N ILE A 101 -13.77 -9.38 -9.62
CA ILE A 101 -13.76 -9.35 -11.09
C ILE A 101 -12.49 -9.98 -11.63
N HIS A 102 -11.33 -9.61 -11.03
CA HIS A 102 -10.04 -10.13 -11.45
C HIS A 102 -9.70 -11.47 -10.78
N HIS A 103 -10.44 -11.88 -9.74
CA HIS A 103 -10.08 -12.99 -8.86
C HIS A 103 -8.63 -12.91 -8.38
N SER A 104 -8.20 -11.69 -8.04
CA SER A 104 -6.79 -11.34 -7.75
C SER A 104 -6.72 -10.07 -6.92
N PRO A 105 -5.66 -9.85 -6.11
CA PRO A 105 -5.49 -8.62 -5.35
C PRO A 105 -5.21 -7.41 -6.25
N LEU A 106 -5.86 -6.29 -5.93
CA LEU A 106 -5.51 -4.98 -6.51
C LEU A 106 -4.29 -4.41 -5.80
N TRP A 107 -4.25 -4.52 -4.48
CA TRP A 107 -3.09 -4.13 -3.67
C TRP A 107 -3.07 -4.86 -2.32
N VAL A 108 -1.87 -4.91 -1.75
CA VAL A 108 -1.59 -5.38 -0.39
C VAL A 108 -0.73 -4.33 0.31
N ALA A 109 -1.19 -3.84 1.45
CA ALA A 109 -0.56 -2.82 2.27
C ALA A 109 -0.04 -3.42 3.57
N ALA A 110 1.22 -3.17 3.91
CA ALA A 110 1.86 -3.83 5.05
C ALA A 110 2.94 -2.95 5.71
N PRO A 111 3.04 -2.95 7.05
CA PRO A 111 4.21 -2.43 7.74
C PRO A 111 5.38 -3.40 7.57
N MET A 112 6.56 -2.89 7.25
CA MET A 112 7.79 -3.66 7.08
C MET A 112 8.78 -3.27 8.16
N HIS A 113 9.14 -4.23 9.00
CA HIS A 113 10.08 -4.04 10.09
C HIS A 113 10.77 -5.35 10.43
N ARG A 114 11.98 -5.32 10.93
CA ARG A 114 12.75 -6.53 11.27
C ARG A 114 12.09 -7.42 12.32
N SER A 115 11.16 -6.90 13.12
CA SER A 115 10.37 -7.72 14.06
C SER A 115 9.45 -8.74 13.41
N TYR A 116 9.18 -8.60 12.11
CA TYR A 116 8.44 -9.60 11.32
C TYR A 116 9.34 -10.72 10.77
N GLU A 117 10.66 -10.55 10.86
CA GLU A 117 11.64 -11.54 10.43
C GLU A 117 11.90 -12.57 11.56
N GLY A 118 12.18 -13.81 11.18
CA GLY A 118 12.46 -14.92 12.08
C GLY A 118 12.95 -16.13 11.30
N ASP A 119 12.75 -17.33 11.86
CA ASP A 119 13.24 -18.59 11.31
C ASP A 119 12.11 -19.57 10.93
N THR A 120 10.85 -19.11 10.98
CA THR A 120 9.71 -19.93 10.56
C THR A 120 9.86 -20.35 9.11
N LYS A 121 9.96 -21.65 8.89
CA LYS A 121 10.12 -22.18 7.53
C LYS A 121 8.82 -22.07 6.73
N ARG A 122 8.96 -21.68 5.47
CA ARG A 122 7.89 -21.64 4.50
C ARG A 122 7.17 -22.99 4.40
N LYS A 123 5.84 -22.96 4.39
CA LYS A 123 4.98 -24.05 3.95
C LYS A 123 4.09 -23.53 2.84
N ASP A 124 4.04 -24.23 1.72
CA ASP A 124 3.17 -23.84 0.59
C ASP A 124 1.69 -24.19 0.88
N ASN A 125 1.16 -23.58 1.95
CA ASN A 125 -0.16 -23.86 2.51
C ASN A 125 -1.22 -22.91 1.91
N TYR A 126 -1.35 -22.90 0.58
CA TYR A 126 -2.33 -22.06 -0.11
C TYR A 126 -3.76 -22.43 0.28
N THR A 127 -4.52 -21.47 0.78
CA THR A 127 -5.88 -21.66 1.26
C THR A 127 -6.75 -20.44 0.99
N PHE A 128 -8.07 -20.64 0.99
CA PHE A 128 -8.98 -19.50 0.97
C PHE A 128 -8.76 -18.60 2.16
N ASP A 129 -8.91 -17.30 1.92
CA ASP A 129 -8.94 -16.30 2.97
C ASP A 129 -10.25 -16.46 3.76
N PRO A 130 -10.18 -16.73 5.08
CA PRO A 130 -11.38 -16.97 5.86
C PRO A 130 -12.25 -15.72 6.08
N THR A 131 -11.74 -14.53 5.75
CA THR A 131 -12.46 -13.26 5.93
C THR A 131 -13.32 -12.89 4.73
N LEU A 132 -13.16 -13.57 3.58
CA LEU A 132 -13.93 -13.33 2.36
C LEU A 132 -14.83 -14.54 2.03
N PRO A 133 -15.97 -14.30 1.37
CA PRO A 133 -16.80 -15.40 0.83
C PRO A 133 -15.99 -16.27 -0.13
N VAL A 134 -16.13 -17.60 0.01
CA VAL A 134 -15.38 -18.57 -0.83
C VAL A 134 -15.71 -18.41 -2.32
N ASN A 135 -16.95 -18.07 -2.65
CA ASN A 135 -17.42 -17.95 -4.04
C ASN A 135 -16.86 -16.74 -4.80
N VAL A 136 -16.17 -15.79 -4.12
CA VAL A 136 -15.49 -14.66 -4.78
C VAL A 136 -14.00 -14.92 -4.95
N GLN A 137 -13.48 -16.00 -4.40
CA GLN A 137 -12.07 -16.36 -4.39
C GLN A 137 -11.80 -17.48 -5.39
N THR A 138 -10.56 -17.55 -5.89
CA THR A 138 -10.11 -18.64 -6.77
C THR A 138 -9.27 -19.66 -5.99
N ARG A 139 -9.37 -20.94 -6.34
CA ARG A 139 -8.64 -22.02 -5.67
C ARG A 139 -7.21 -22.15 -6.23
N LEU A 140 -6.22 -22.20 -5.38
CA LEU A 140 -4.80 -22.21 -5.76
C LEU A 140 -4.03 -23.47 -5.32
N ASN A 141 -4.53 -24.66 -5.63
CA ASN A 141 -3.80 -25.91 -5.38
C ASN A 141 -2.53 -26.02 -6.27
N SER A 142 -2.56 -25.43 -7.46
CA SER A 142 -1.43 -25.35 -8.39
C SER A 142 -1.27 -23.95 -8.99
N SER A 143 -0.26 -23.76 -9.84
CA SER A 143 -0.04 -22.49 -10.55
C SER A 143 -1.15 -22.20 -11.58
N TYR A 144 -1.25 -20.96 -12.04
CA TYR A 144 -2.18 -20.47 -13.06
C TYR A 144 -1.67 -20.79 -14.50
N GLY A 145 -1.57 -22.06 -14.87
CA GLY A 145 -1.01 -22.40 -16.18
C GLY A 145 0.45 -21.97 -16.29
N GLU A 146 0.74 -21.01 -17.16
CA GLU A 146 2.10 -20.46 -17.38
C GLU A 146 2.59 -19.53 -16.25
N TYR A 147 1.67 -18.98 -15.45
CA TYR A 147 1.98 -18.07 -14.35
C TYR A 147 2.20 -18.83 -13.04
N THR A 148 3.16 -18.40 -12.26
CA THR A 148 3.34 -18.87 -10.89
C THR A 148 2.38 -18.17 -9.93
N ARG A 149 2.17 -18.75 -8.76
CA ARG A 149 1.46 -18.15 -7.63
C ARG A 149 2.36 -17.09 -7.00
N GLY A 150 2.26 -15.85 -7.48
CA GLY A 150 3.09 -14.75 -7.03
C GLY A 150 2.51 -14.09 -5.78
N HIS A 151 3.31 -13.98 -4.73
CA HIS A 151 2.92 -13.26 -3.53
C HIS A 151 2.98 -11.75 -3.76
N MET A 152 1.99 -11.00 -3.25
CA MET A 152 2.06 -9.54 -3.14
C MET A 152 2.89 -9.14 -1.92
N LEU A 153 2.68 -9.81 -0.78
CA LEU A 153 3.54 -9.77 0.40
C LEU A 153 4.22 -11.12 0.56
N GLY A 154 5.53 -11.16 0.48
CA GLY A 154 6.32 -12.38 0.49
C GLY A 154 6.29 -13.11 1.83
N SER A 155 6.31 -14.46 1.81
CA SER A 155 6.31 -15.26 3.04
C SER A 155 7.61 -15.09 3.84
N ALA A 156 8.73 -14.74 3.20
CA ALA A 156 9.99 -14.46 3.88
C ALA A 156 9.92 -13.20 4.75
N GLU A 157 9.08 -12.24 4.36
CA GLU A 157 8.85 -10.98 5.08
C GLU A 157 7.97 -11.14 6.32
N ARG A 158 7.44 -12.35 6.57
CA ARG A 158 6.50 -12.69 7.65
C ARG A 158 6.84 -14.01 8.33
N ASN A 159 8.13 -14.26 8.59
CA ASN A 159 8.60 -15.51 9.16
C ASN A 159 8.92 -15.45 10.66
N ALA A 160 8.51 -14.40 11.37
CA ALA A 160 8.59 -14.31 12.83
C ALA A 160 7.70 -15.33 13.54
N SER A 161 6.56 -15.70 12.98
CA SER A 161 5.67 -16.73 13.52
C SER A 161 5.02 -17.56 12.43
N ARG A 162 4.51 -18.76 12.82
CA ARG A 162 3.76 -19.63 11.91
C ARG A 162 2.48 -18.96 11.41
N GLU A 163 1.75 -18.31 12.28
CA GLU A 163 0.48 -17.67 11.96
C GLU A 163 0.65 -16.50 10.97
N LEU A 164 1.61 -15.61 11.23
CA LEU A 164 1.95 -14.52 10.29
C LEU A 164 2.35 -15.07 8.92
N ASN A 165 3.15 -16.15 8.89
CA ASN A 165 3.60 -16.77 7.66
C ASN A 165 2.45 -17.44 6.88
N ASP A 166 1.59 -18.21 7.56
CA ASP A 166 0.49 -18.94 6.93
C ASP A 166 -0.54 -17.99 6.31
N GLN A 167 -0.79 -16.81 6.90
CA GLN A 167 -1.64 -15.78 6.33
C GLN A 167 -1.14 -15.25 4.98
N THR A 168 0.17 -15.26 4.71
CA THR A 168 0.71 -14.85 3.40
C THR A 168 0.30 -15.79 2.26
N PHE A 169 -0.14 -17.01 2.58
CA PHE A 169 -0.63 -18.01 1.63
C PHE A 169 -2.14 -17.96 1.38
N TYR A 170 -2.85 -16.98 1.94
CA TYR A 170 -4.23 -16.74 1.54
C TYR A 170 -4.28 -16.34 0.07
N VAL A 171 -5.23 -16.92 -0.68
CA VAL A 171 -5.36 -16.67 -2.12
C VAL A 171 -5.57 -15.19 -2.45
N THR A 172 -6.05 -14.41 -1.48
CA THR A 172 -6.22 -12.96 -1.60
C THR A 172 -4.89 -12.19 -1.68
N ASN A 173 -3.78 -12.79 -1.24
CA ASN A 173 -2.42 -12.24 -1.35
C ASN A 173 -1.67 -12.72 -2.60
N ILE A 174 -2.30 -13.47 -3.49
CA ILE A 174 -1.64 -14.17 -4.60
C ILE A 174 -2.17 -13.68 -5.94
N ALA A 175 -1.26 -13.33 -6.86
CA ALA A 175 -1.56 -12.92 -8.21
C ALA A 175 -0.77 -13.75 -9.25
N PRO A 176 -1.26 -13.86 -10.50
CA PRO A 176 -0.52 -14.50 -11.58
C PRO A 176 0.77 -13.74 -11.91
N GLN A 177 1.94 -14.33 -11.74
CA GLN A 177 3.23 -13.73 -12.10
C GLN A 177 4.01 -14.63 -13.05
N LEU A 178 4.64 -14.05 -14.08
CA LEU A 178 5.57 -14.77 -14.93
C LEU A 178 6.72 -15.33 -14.08
N ARG A 179 7.02 -16.61 -14.27
CA ARG A 179 8.07 -17.29 -13.50
C ARG A 179 9.44 -16.78 -13.88
N GLU A 180 9.79 -16.93 -15.14
CA GLU A 180 11.14 -16.63 -15.66
C GLU A 180 11.27 -15.16 -16.05
N GLY A 181 12.36 -14.54 -15.62
CA GLY A 181 12.67 -13.17 -15.96
C GLY A 181 11.79 -12.11 -15.28
N PHE A 182 10.81 -12.52 -14.45
CA PHE A 182 9.99 -11.60 -13.65
C PHE A 182 10.04 -11.96 -12.16
N ASN A 183 9.34 -13.00 -11.71
CA ASN A 183 9.23 -13.37 -10.30
C ASN A 183 10.45 -14.12 -9.75
N GLN A 184 11.17 -14.88 -10.57
CA GLN A 184 12.24 -15.76 -10.11
C GLN A 184 13.54 -15.56 -10.89
N MET A 185 14.64 -16.13 -10.35
CA MET A 185 15.94 -16.24 -11.01
C MET A 185 16.52 -14.88 -11.44
N GLY A 186 16.38 -13.85 -10.60
CA GLY A 186 16.86 -12.50 -10.91
C GLY A 186 16.02 -11.78 -11.95
N GLY A 187 14.73 -12.08 -12.04
CA GLY A 187 13.77 -11.32 -12.83
C GLY A 187 13.54 -9.93 -12.28
N ALA A 188 12.92 -9.07 -13.08
CA ALA A 188 12.74 -7.67 -12.74
C ALA A 188 11.97 -7.46 -11.40
N TRP A 189 10.88 -8.19 -11.18
CA TRP A 189 10.13 -8.13 -9.93
C TRP A 189 10.93 -8.67 -8.74
N ASN A 190 11.56 -9.83 -8.86
CA ASN A 190 12.41 -10.41 -7.84
C ASN A 190 13.57 -9.47 -7.42
N ASN A 191 14.13 -8.73 -8.39
CA ASN A 191 15.16 -7.74 -8.10
C ASN A 191 14.58 -6.50 -7.40
N LEU A 192 13.34 -6.09 -7.74
CA LEU A 192 12.66 -5.00 -7.03
C LEU A 192 12.31 -5.41 -5.60
N GLU A 193 11.83 -6.63 -5.35
CA GLU A 193 11.61 -7.16 -4.00
C GLU A 193 12.91 -7.10 -3.18
N SER A 194 14.00 -7.62 -3.72
CA SER A 194 15.31 -7.59 -3.07
C SER A 194 15.84 -6.16 -2.82
N PHE A 195 15.45 -5.20 -3.65
CA PHE A 195 15.76 -3.78 -3.45
C PHE A 195 14.95 -3.20 -2.29
N VAL A 196 13.65 -3.49 -2.23
CA VAL A 196 12.76 -3.03 -1.15
C VAL A 196 13.15 -3.62 0.20
N ASP A 197 13.53 -4.90 0.26
CA ASP A 197 14.01 -5.54 1.49
C ASP A 197 15.20 -4.80 2.10
N LYS A 198 16.09 -4.25 1.27
CA LYS A 198 17.22 -3.43 1.72
C LYS A 198 16.80 -2.07 2.26
N GLN A 199 15.58 -1.61 1.98
CA GLN A 199 15.03 -0.38 2.52
C GLN A 199 14.41 -0.55 3.91
N VAL A 200 14.17 -1.79 4.37
CA VAL A 200 13.75 -2.08 5.74
C VAL A 200 14.81 -1.59 6.72
N CYS A 201 14.38 -0.88 7.75
CA CYS A 201 15.26 -0.14 8.65
C CYS A 201 14.85 -0.35 10.12
N ALA A 202 15.48 0.38 11.03
CA ALA A 202 15.13 0.33 12.46
C ALA A 202 13.78 1.00 12.77
N ASP A 203 13.39 1.98 11.95
CA ASP A 203 12.01 2.50 11.92
C ASP A 203 11.15 1.62 11.00
N THR A 204 9.83 1.82 11.00
CA THR A 204 8.94 1.07 10.09
C THR A 204 9.02 1.65 8.67
N LEU A 205 9.18 0.78 7.68
CA LEU A 205 8.90 1.06 6.28
C LEU A 205 7.42 0.69 6.02
N TYR A 206 6.63 1.63 5.53
CA TYR A 206 5.25 1.40 5.13
C TYR A 206 5.22 1.11 3.64
N LEU A 207 4.71 -0.06 3.27
CA LEU A 207 4.77 -0.61 1.92
C LEU A 207 3.36 -0.89 1.39
N VAL A 208 3.11 -0.48 0.15
CA VAL A 208 1.97 -0.97 -0.65
C VAL A 208 2.52 -1.67 -1.87
N THR A 209 2.15 -2.92 -2.06
CA THR A 209 2.40 -3.68 -3.29
C THR A 209 1.10 -3.76 -4.07
N GLY A 210 1.09 -3.36 -5.32
CA GLY A 210 -0.13 -3.36 -6.12
C GLY A 210 0.06 -3.88 -7.54
N ALA A 211 -1.06 -4.03 -8.24
CA ALA A 211 -1.12 -4.56 -9.59
C ALA A 211 -2.04 -3.69 -10.47
N ILE A 212 -1.67 -3.52 -11.73
CA ILE A 212 -2.46 -2.87 -12.78
C ILE A 212 -2.98 -3.95 -13.72
N TYR A 213 -4.26 -3.88 -14.06
CA TYR A 213 -4.93 -4.84 -14.96
C TYR A 213 -5.31 -4.21 -16.30
N GLU A 214 -5.36 -2.88 -16.36
CA GLU A 214 -5.55 -2.12 -17.60
C GLU A 214 -4.30 -2.21 -18.49
N PRO A 215 -4.41 -1.96 -19.82
CA PRO A 215 -3.23 -1.91 -20.69
C PRO A 215 -2.19 -0.93 -20.16
N TYR A 216 -0.94 -1.37 -20.08
CA TYR A 216 0.17 -0.58 -19.53
C TYR A 216 1.33 -0.48 -20.53
N THR A 217 1.81 0.75 -20.76
CA THR A 217 3.03 0.99 -21.53
C THR A 217 4.20 1.18 -20.58
N ASP A 218 5.20 0.31 -20.66
CA ASP A 218 6.35 0.32 -19.75
C ASP A 218 7.36 1.44 -20.08
N SER A 219 8.38 1.58 -19.21
CA SER A 219 9.46 2.58 -19.39
C SER A 219 10.29 2.43 -20.66
N ASN A 220 10.17 1.29 -21.39
CA ASN A 220 10.80 1.11 -22.70
C ASN A 220 9.86 1.46 -23.86
N GLY A 221 8.63 1.89 -23.58
CA GLY A 221 7.59 2.19 -24.58
C GLY A 221 6.89 0.95 -25.12
N GLU A 222 7.01 -0.21 -24.45
CA GLU A 222 6.36 -1.45 -24.86
C GLU A 222 4.96 -1.56 -24.22
N LEU A 223 3.94 -1.71 -25.05
CA LEU A 223 2.57 -1.90 -24.63
C LEU A 223 2.33 -3.34 -24.15
N ILE A 224 1.89 -3.51 -22.93
CA ILE A 224 1.46 -4.76 -22.34
C ILE A 224 -0.09 -4.73 -22.30
N PRO A 225 -0.78 -5.51 -23.15
CA PRO A 225 -2.23 -5.49 -23.22
C PRO A 225 -2.86 -6.17 -22.00
N ALA A 226 -4.07 -5.76 -21.64
CA ALA A 226 -4.89 -6.48 -20.67
C ALA A 226 -5.11 -7.92 -21.10
N ARG A 227 -5.04 -8.84 -20.16
CA ARG A 227 -5.16 -10.29 -20.42
C ARG A 227 -5.68 -11.04 -19.21
N THR A 228 -6.19 -12.21 -19.44
CA THR A 228 -6.66 -13.16 -18.42
C THR A 228 -6.02 -14.51 -18.61
N THR A 229 -6.15 -15.38 -17.64
CA THR A 229 -5.78 -16.80 -17.70
C THR A 229 -6.87 -17.63 -17.04
N ILE A 230 -6.99 -18.88 -17.46
CA ILE A 230 -7.93 -19.82 -16.82
C ILE A 230 -7.20 -20.57 -15.71
N ASN A 231 -7.73 -20.47 -14.51
CA ASN A 231 -7.25 -21.26 -13.38
C ASN A 231 -7.76 -22.70 -13.50
N LYS A 232 -6.83 -23.64 -13.69
CA LYS A 232 -7.14 -25.07 -13.88
C LYS A 232 -7.70 -25.77 -12.63
N ASN A 233 -7.68 -25.10 -11.47
CA ASN A 233 -8.17 -25.70 -10.21
C ASN A 233 -9.70 -25.59 -10.06
N ASP A 234 -10.29 -24.55 -10.65
CA ASP A 234 -11.72 -24.23 -10.52
C ASP A 234 -12.33 -23.64 -11.80
N GLU A 235 -11.59 -23.65 -12.90
CA GLU A 235 -11.98 -23.15 -14.22
C GLU A 235 -12.37 -21.66 -14.26
N GLN A 236 -12.04 -20.91 -13.20
CA GLN A 236 -12.32 -19.48 -13.16
C GLN A 236 -11.34 -18.70 -14.04
N GLU A 237 -11.85 -17.65 -14.66
CA GLU A 237 -11.04 -16.65 -15.35
C GLU A 237 -10.39 -15.72 -14.31
N VAL A 238 -9.08 -15.55 -14.40
CA VAL A 238 -8.28 -14.73 -13.48
C VAL A 238 -7.58 -13.64 -14.27
N GLY A 239 -7.70 -12.40 -13.82
CA GLY A 239 -6.99 -11.27 -14.38
C GLY A 239 -5.48 -11.46 -14.22
N VAL A 240 -4.72 -11.23 -15.29
CA VAL A 240 -3.26 -11.22 -15.26
C VAL A 240 -2.80 -9.77 -15.26
N PRO A 241 -2.12 -9.30 -14.21
CA PRO A 241 -1.62 -7.93 -14.18
C PRO A 241 -0.74 -7.59 -15.37
N THR A 242 -0.86 -6.37 -15.87
CA THR A 242 -0.01 -5.81 -16.92
C THR A 242 1.24 -5.15 -16.35
N ALA A 243 1.13 -4.66 -15.11
CA ALA A 243 2.26 -4.14 -14.34
C ALA A 243 2.05 -4.41 -12.86
N TYR A 244 3.16 -4.39 -12.13
CA TYR A 244 3.18 -4.42 -10.67
C TYR A 244 3.93 -3.20 -10.15
N TYR A 245 3.51 -2.70 -8.98
CA TYR A 245 4.16 -1.57 -8.35
C TYR A 245 4.42 -1.80 -6.86
N LYS A 246 5.38 -1.07 -6.31
CA LYS A 246 5.63 -0.95 -4.87
C LYS A 246 5.70 0.53 -4.50
N VAL A 247 4.93 0.94 -3.49
CA VAL A 247 4.92 2.29 -2.95
C VAL A 247 5.47 2.26 -1.54
N MET A 248 6.42 3.11 -1.24
CA MET A 248 7.16 3.10 0.01
C MET A 248 7.11 4.45 0.71
N LEU A 249 6.93 4.45 2.04
CA LEU A 249 7.07 5.61 2.91
C LEU A 249 7.88 5.22 4.14
N ARG A 250 8.91 5.97 4.48
CA ARG A 250 9.69 5.82 5.72
C ARG A 250 10.40 7.11 6.11
N THR A 251 10.98 7.13 7.31
CA THR A 251 11.91 8.19 7.69
C THR A 251 13.21 8.12 6.85
N ARG A 252 13.78 9.26 6.48
CA ARG A 252 15.03 9.30 5.69
C ARG A 252 16.17 8.59 6.39
N SER A 253 16.37 8.85 7.70
CA SER A 253 17.44 8.22 8.47
C SER A 253 17.21 6.73 8.76
N GLY A 254 15.94 6.29 8.83
CA GLY A 254 15.53 4.92 9.16
C GLY A 254 15.82 4.50 10.61
N LYS A 255 16.15 5.42 11.49
CA LYS A 255 16.54 5.16 12.90
C LYS A 255 16.19 6.31 13.86
N THR A 256 15.06 6.94 13.63
CA THR A 256 14.60 8.05 14.48
C THR A 256 14.02 7.56 15.81
N GLY A 257 13.48 6.34 15.84
CA GLY A 257 12.71 5.81 16.96
C GLY A 257 11.41 6.58 17.20
N ARG A 258 10.95 7.38 16.21
CA ARG A 258 9.74 8.18 16.28
C ARG A 258 8.67 7.66 15.31
N SER A 259 7.41 7.93 15.64
CA SER A 259 6.32 7.76 14.70
C SER A 259 6.46 8.72 13.52
N ILE A 260 6.05 8.34 12.31
CA ILE A 260 6.00 9.24 11.15
C ILE A 260 5.08 10.45 11.40
N ALA A 261 4.09 10.35 12.31
CA ALA A 261 3.26 11.47 12.73
C ALA A 261 4.03 12.58 13.45
N GLU A 262 5.21 12.27 14.00
CA GLU A 262 6.09 13.19 14.72
C GLU A 262 7.21 13.74 13.83
N CYS A 263 7.29 13.28 12.58
CA CYS A 263 8.32 13.69 11.63
C CYS A 263 7.80 14.81 10.73
N THR A 264 8.71 15.68 10.29
CA THR A 264 8.41 16.68 9.25
C THR A 264 8.50 16.06 7.86
N SER A 265 8.01 16.76 6.82
CA SER A 265 8.14 16.31 5.43
C SER A 265 9.61 16.06 5.04
N GLU A 266 10.53 16.93 5.48
CA GLU A 266 11.97 16.81 5.21
C GLU A 266 12.61 15.59 5.88
N GLU A 267 12.03 15.09 6.97
CA GLU A 267 12.49 13.89 7.67
C GLU A 267 11.93 12.61 7.05
N LEU A 268 10.91 12.72 6.19
CA LEU A 268 10.29 11.60 5.47
C LEU A 268 10.81 11.50 4.04
N LYS A 269 10.68 10.32 3.47
CA LYS A 269 10.81 10.06 2.03
C LYS A 269 9.79 9.03 1.60
N CYS A 270 9.21 9.22 0.42
CA CYS A 270 8.37 8.23 -0.24
C CYS A 270 8.72 8.13 -1.72
N ALA A 271 8.38 7.03 -2.33
CA ALA A 271 8.50 6.80 -3.76
C ALA A 271 7.65 5.61 -4.20
N ALA A 272 7.30 5.58 -5.46
CA ALA A 272 6.72 4.44 -6.14
C ALA A 272 7.72 3.84 -7.14
N PHE A 273 7.63 2.52 -7.33
CA PHE A 273 8.36 1.79 -8.37
C PHE A 273 7.37 0.94 -9.13
N ILE A 274 7.40 1.01 -10.46
CA ILE A 274 6.51 0.26 -11.33
C ILE A 274 7.31 -0.55 -12.36
N VAL A 275 6.90 -1.80 -12.57
CA VAL A 275 7.55 -2.72 -13.49
C VAL A 275 6.51 -3.39 -14.37
N GLY A 276 6.65 -3.27 -15.69
CA GLY A 276 5.81 -3.97 -16.67
C GLY A 276 5.91 -5.49 -16.50
N HIS A 277 4.76 -6.18 -16.51
CA HIS A 277 4.69 -7.64 -16.30
C HIS A 277 5.12 -8.42 -17.54
N ARG A 278 6.42 -8.41 -17.81
CA ARG A 278 7.08 -9.16 -18.89
C ARG A 278 8.41 -9.72 -18.43
N SER A 279 8.93 -10.68 -19.17
CA SER A 279 10.24 -11.26 -18.86
C SER A 279 11.37 -10.23 -19.09
N ALA A 280 12.11 -9.92 -18.05
CA ALA A 280 13.26 -9.00 -18.07
C ALA A 280 14.33 -9.51 -17.09
N LYS A 281 14.95 -10.63 -17.44
CA LYS A 281 15.97 -11.28 -16.61
C LYS A 281 17.20 -10.37 -16.44
N GLY A 282 17.67 -10.25 -15.21
CA GLY A 282 18.82 -9.42 -14.84
C GLY A 282 18.52 -7.93 -14.69
N ARG A 283 17.32 -7.46 -15.05
CA ARG A 283 16.94 -6.05 -14.88
C ARG A 283 16.86 -5.72 -13.38
N LYS A 284 17.61 -4.73 -12.98
CA LYS A 284 17.58 -4.16 -11.63
C LYS A 284 16.71 -2.92 -11.62
N PRO A 285 16.11 -2.56 -10.46
CA PRO A 285 15.44 -1.28 -10.30
C PRO A 285 16.38 -0.12 -10.63
N SER A 286 15.85 0.88 -11.31
CA SER A 286 16.57 2.08 -11.73
C SER A 286 15.69 3.31 -11.57
N ALA A 287 16.25 4.49 -11.80
CA ALA A 287 15.50 5.74 -11.81
C ALA A 287 14.37 5.76 -12.87
N GLU A 288 14.46 4.92 -13.91
CA GLU A 288 13.42 4.80 -14.94
C GLU A 288 12.17 4.04 -14.47
N ASP A 289 12.30 3.22 -13.41
CA ASP A 289 11.18 2.50 -12.81
C ASP A 289 10.53 3.30 -11.68
N MET A 290 11.14 4.43 -11.30
CA MET A 290 10.74 5.24 -10.16
C MET A 290 9.80 6.36 -10.57
N LEU A 291 8.74 6.52 -9.78
CA LEU A 291 7.75 7.59 -9.87
C LEU A 291 7.64 8.28 -8.51
N SER A 292 7.19 9.52 -8.50
CA SER A 292 6.61 10.09 -7.28
C SER A 292 5.32 9.32 -6.92
N VAL A 293 4.93 9.37 -5.66
CA VAL A 293 3.67 8.75 -5.22
C VAL A 293 2.51 9.39 -5.98
N ARG A 294 2.54 10.72 -6.13
CA ARG A 294 1.51 11.47 -6.85
C ARG A 294 1.35 11.04 -8.32
N GLU A 295 2.45 10.75 -9.03
CA GLU A 295 2.37 10.24 -10.41
C GLU A 295 1.69 8.86 -10.47
N LEU A 296 1.95 7.98 -9.49
CA LEU A 296 1.28 6.69 -9.42
C LEU A 296 -0.21 6.82 -9.04
N GLU A 297 -0.56 7.75 -8.16
CA GLU A 297 -1.96 8.06 -7.83
C GLU A 297 -2.77 8.49 -9.04
N LEU A 298 -2.20 9.35 -9.88
CA LEU A 298 -2.81 9.77 -11.13
C LEU A 298 -3.00 8.61 -12.11
N LEU A 299 -2.10 7.65 -12.10
CA LEU A 299 -2.18 6.46 -12.94
C LEU A 299 -3.22 5.45 -12.45
N THR A 300 -3.34 5.28 -11.13
CA THR A 300 -4.15 4.20 -10.53
C THR A 300 -5.51 4.67 -10.00
N GLY A 301 -5.67 5.98 -9.75
CA GLY A 301 -6.84 6.51 -9.05
C GLY A 301 -6.89 6.12 -7.57
N ILE A 302 -5.77 5.70 -6.99
CA ILE A 302 -5.65 5.27 -5.59
C ILE A 302 -4.84 6.34 -4.84
N ASP A 303 -5.33 6.81 -3.71
CA ASP A 303 -4.67 7.77 -2.83
C ASP A 303 -3.82 6.97 -1.80
N PHE A 304 -2.50 7.07 -1.93
CA PHE A 304 -1.56 6.38 -1.06
C PHE A 304 -1.15 7.29 0.10
N PHE A 305 -0.92 6.68 1.28
CA PHE A 305 -0.55 7.40 2.50
C PHE A 305 -1.52 8.50 2.90
N ALA A 306 -2.78 8.42 2.50
CA ALA A 306 -3.85 9.40 2.70
C ALA A 306 -4.01 9.89 4.15
N THR A 307 -3.55 9.12 5.13
CA THR A 307 -3.56 9.48 6.56
C THR A 307 -2.29 10.19 7.01
N VAL A 308 -1.33 10.43 6.11
CA VAL A 308 -0.03 11.08 6.38
C VAL A 308 0.09 12.38 5.58
N PRO A 309 -0.59 13.46 5.96
CA PRO A 309 -0.78 14.66 5.14
C PRO A 309 0.53 15.43 4.85
N HIS A 310 1.62 15.06 5.49
CA HIS A 310 2.95 15.64 5.31
C HIS A 310 3.94 14.69 4.61
N ALA A 311 3.45 13.57 4.05
CA ALA A 311 4.27 12.70 3.20
C ALA A 311 4.72 13.47 1.95
N PRO A 312 6.00 13.39 1.53
CA PRO A 312 6.52 14.15 0.38
C PRO A 312 6.15 13.47 -0.96
N GLU A 313 4.86 13.33 -1.24
CA GLU A 313 4.31 12.51 -2.33
C GLU A 313 4.64 13.00 -3.74
N THR A 314 5.03 14.27 -3.88
CA THR A 314 5.42 14.88 -5.17
C THR A 314 6.91 14.75 -5.47
N GLU A 315 7.69 14.21 -4.53
CA GLU A 315 9.14 14.05 -4.65
C GLU A 315 9.50 12.62 -5.07
N ALA A 316 10.53 12.49 -5.92
CA ALA A 316 11.08 11.20 -6.34
C ALA A 316 12.57 11.36 -6.67
N ASP A 317 13.42 11.50 -5.64
CA ASP A 317 14.89 11.56 -5.84
C ASP A 317 15.48 10.14 -5.77
N PRO A 318 16.05 9.61 -6.88
CA PRO A 318 16.70 8.30 -6.90
C PRO A 318 17.81 8.15 -5.86
N LYS A 319 18.53 9.24 -5.53
CA LYS A 319 19.61 9.23 -4.54
C LYS A 319 19.13 8.90 -3.14
N ASP A 320 17.90 9.30 -2.79
CA ASP A 320 17.29 8.96 -1.51
C ASP A 320 17.16 7.45 -1.31
N TRP A 321 17.08 6.71 -2.41
CA TRP A 321 16.88 5.26 -2.43
C TRP A 321 18.12 4.46 -2.82
N GLY A 322 19.24 5.14 -3.13
CA GLY A 322 20.52 4.51 -3.48
C GLY A 322 20.58 4.03 -4.94
N LEU A 323 19.93 4.76 -5.84
CA LEU A 323 19.92 4.57 -7.29
C LEU A 323 20.76 5.63 -8.01
#